data_d770f8e8f838fc6624be73121d491711
#
_entry.id   d770f8e8f838fc6624be73121d491711
#
_cell.length_a   1.000
_cell.length_b   1.000
_cell.length_c   1.000
_cell.angle_alpha   90.00
_cell.angle_beta   90.00
_cell.angle_gamma   90.00
#
_symmetry.space_group_name_H-M   'P 1'
#
loop_
_entity.id
_entity.type
_entity.pdbx_description
1 polymer ?
#
loop_
_entity_poly.entity_id
_entity_poly.type
_entity_poly.pdbx_seq_one_letter_code
_entity_poly.pdbx_strand_id
1 'polypeptide(L)'
;SLDYVVAKLPRFPFDKFSTAANTLGTQMKATGEVMGIGSTLEECLLKSVRSLEIGAQHLWLPKFQNMTKAELTEYLRQFRDDGLFAVAQLLRLGASVDEVAALTMITPFFLETIRGIVDMEQTLCTHKGDGETLKQAKQMGFCDPYIARLWGVREEDVYAQRVQLGLYPAYKMVDTSHTGAYIPYFYSTY
;
A
#
# COMPACT_ATOMS: atom_id res chain seq x y z
N SER A 1 5.06 -13.22 21.30
CA SER A 1 4.29 -12.69 20.18
C SER A 1 5.04 -11.54 19.53
N LEU A 2 5.07 -11.50 18.21
CA LEU A 2 5.66 -10.40 17.48
C LEU A 2 4.68 -9.21 17.51
N ASP A 3 5.12 -8.08 18.03
CA ASP A 3 4.30 -6.88 18.15
C ASP A 3 4.35 -6.01 16.88
N TYR A 4 5.06 -6.44 15.85
CA TYR A 4 5.21 -5.71 14.60
C TYR A 4 5.32 -6.65 13.40
N VAL A 5 5.04 -6.11 12.23
CA VAL A 5 5.16 -6.78 10.93
C VAL A 5 6.14 -6.00 10.06
N VAL A 6 6.93 -6.71 9.27
CA VAL A 6 7.88 -6.11 8.32
C VAL A 6 7.52 -6.59 6.92
N ALA A 7 7.37 -5.66 6.00
CA ALA A 7 7.22 -5.93 4.58
C ALA A 7 8.40 -5.36 3.81
N LYS A 8 8.92 -6.13 2.86
CA LYS A 8 10.00 -5.70 1.98
C LYS A 8 9.51 -5.70 0.54
N LEU A 9 9.67 -4.57 -0.14
CA LEU A 9 9.34 -4.44 -1.56
C LEU A 9 10.60 -4.08 -2.33
N PRO A 10 10.81 -4.66 -3.52
CA PRO A 10 11.93 -4.24 -4.36
C PRO A 10 11.73 -2.80 -4.84
N ARG A 11 12.79 -2.01 -4.82
CA ARG A 11 12.80 -0.65 -5.36
C ARG A 11 13.21 -0.71 -6.83
N PHE A 12 12.36 -0.19 -7.69
CA PHE A 12 12.61 -0.15 -9.13
C PHE A 12 12.92 1.28 -9.56
N PRO A 13 13.94 1.51 -10.44
CA PRO A 13 14.28 2.85 -10.93
C PRO A 13 13.36 3.24 -12.09
N PHE A 14 12.09 3.48 -11.83
CA PHE A 14 11.06 3.80 -12.83
C PHE A 14 11.40 5.04 -13.66
N ASP A 15 12.08 6.00 -13.06
CA ASP A 15 12.44 7.28 -13.64
C ASP A 15 13.64 7.19 -14.62
N LYS A 16 14.49 6.18 -14.46
CA LYS A 16 15.72 6.02 -15.25
C LYS A 16 15.54 5.22 -16.54
N PHE A 17 14.41 4.54 -16.70
CA PHE A 17 14.16 3.61 -17.81
C PHE A 17 12.85 3.89 -18.53
N SER A 18 12.61 5.16 -18.88
CA SER A 18 11.40 5.54 -19.63
C SER A 18 11.28 4.85 -20.99
N THR A 19 12.38 4.30 -21.50
CA THR A 19 12.45 3.57 -22.78
C THR A 19 12.69 2.08 -22.61
N ALA A 20 13.00 1.61 -21.40
CA ALA A 20 13.17 0.18 -21.16
C ALA A 20 11.82 -0.43 -20.77
N ALA A 21 11.58 -1.64 -21.23
CA ALA A 21 10.41 -2.39 -20.84
C ALA A 21 10.36 -2.53 -19.30
N ASN A 22 9.29 -2.09 -18.69
CA ASN A 22 9.02 -2.26 -17.26
C ASN A 22 8.70 -3.73 -16.95
N THR A 23 9.55 -4.65 -17.38
CA THR A 23 9.36 -6.08 -17.19
C THR A 23 10.39 -6.62 -16.23
N LEU A 24 9.92 -7.41 -15.29
CA LEU A 24 10.79 -8.24 -14.48
C LEU A 24 11.17 -9.46 -15.33
N GLY A 25 12.42 -9.50 -15.78
CA GLY A 25 12.98 -10.71 -16.36
C GLY A 25 13.43 -11.69 -15.28
N THR A 26 14.12 -12.74 -15.69
CA THR A 26 14.75 -13.70 -14.77
C THR A 26 15.85 -13.06 -13.90
N GLN A 27 16.29 -11.85 -14.25
CA GLN A 27 17.19 -11.04 -13.45
C GLN A 27 16.38 -9.89 -12.86
N MET A 28 16.31 -9.83 -11.53
CA MET A 28 15.66 -8.73 -10.83
C MET A 28 16.41 -7.43 -11.12
N LYS A 29 15.72 -6.47 -11.74
CA LYS A 29 16.26 -5.13 -12.05
C LYS A 29 16.13 -4.17 -10.86
N ALA A 30 15.95 -4.69 -9.67
CA ALA A 30 15.83 -3.88 -8.47
C ALA A 30 17.16 -3.21 -8.13
N THR A 31 17.15 -1.89 -7.88
CA THR A 31 18.31 -1.13 -7.40
C THR A 31 18.40 -1.09 -5.88
N GLY A 32 17.50 -1.76 -5.17
CA GLY A 32 17.44 -1.83 -3.73
C GLY A 32 16.09 -2.36 -3.26
N GLU A 33 15.95 -2.42 -1.95
CA GLU A 33 14.71 -2.81 -1.30
C GLU A 33 14.20 -1.67 -0.44
N VAL A 34 12.88 -1.52 -0.34
CA VAL A 34 12.24 -0.67 0.65
C VAL A 34 11.56 -1.55 1.68
N MET A 35 11.55 -1.08 2.91
CA MET A 35 10.99 -1.82 4.03
C MET A 35 9.93 -0.97 4.74
N GLY A 36 8.78 -1.58 4.99
CA GLY A 36 7.76 -0.99 5.83
C GLY A 36 7.62 -1.79 7.12
N ILE A 37 7.49 -1.10 8.24
CA ILE A 37 7.26 -1.69 9.55
C ILE A 37 5.96 -1.13 10.11
N GLY A 38 5.10 -1.99 10.61
CA GLY A 38 3.83 -1.59 11.19
C GLY A 38 3.21 -2.65 12.07
N SER A 39 2.03 -2.37 12.59
CA SER A 39 1.29 -3.29 13.46
C SER A 39 0.50 -4.33 12.67
N THR A 40 0.21 -4.06 11.40
CA THR A 40 -0.54 -4.94 10.50
C THR A 40 0.17 -5.06 9.15
N LEU A 41 -0.16 -6.08 8.40
CA LEU A 41 0.41 -6.28 7.07
C LEU A 41 -0.04 -5.19 6.11
N GLU A 42 -1.27 -4.72 6.20
CA GLU A 42 -1.81 -3.60 5.40
C GLU A 42 -1.00 -2.32 5.64
N GLU A 43 -0.75 -1.99 6.91
CA GLU A 43 0.06 -0.82 7.28
C GLU A 43 1.48 -0.93 6.72
N CYS A 44 2.11 -2.10 6.86
CA CYS A 44 3.44 -2.35 6.32
C CYS A 44 3.48 -2.18 4.81
N LEU A 45 2.51 -2.75 4.11
CA LEU A 45 2.44 -2.68 2.66
C LEU A 45 2.30 -1.22 2.18
N LEU A 46 1.40 -0.46 2.78
CA LEU A 46 1.18 0.93 2.41
C LEU A 46 2.38 1.83 2.71
N LYS A 47 3.06 1.61 3.82
CA LYS A 47 4.32 2.30 4.13
C LYS A 47 5.41 1.98 3.11
N SER A 48 5.53 0.71 2.74
CA SER A 48 6.50 0.28 1.72
C SER A 48 6.21 0.92 0.37
N VAL A 49 4.95 0.99 -0.03
CA VAL A 49 4.53 1.64 -1.28
C VAL A 49 4.91 3.12 -1.29
N ARG A 50 4.69 3.84 -0.19
CA ARG A 50 5.06 5.26 -0.08
C ARG A 50 6.58 5.48 -0.11
N SER A 51 7.35 4.47 0.28
CA SER A 51 8.81 4.52 0.25
C SER A 51 9.41 4.22 -1.13
N LEU A 52 8.61 3.72 -2.07
CA LEU A 52 9.04 3.61 -3.46
C LEU A 52 9.21 5.01 -4.07
N GLU A 53 10.27 5.21 -4.84
CA GLU A 53 10.58 6.53 -5.44
C GLU A 53 9.77 6.79 -6.71
N ILE A 54 8.46 6.54 -6.66
CA ILE A 54 7.54 6.73 -7.79
C ILE A 54 6.44 7.74 -7.49
N GLY A 55 6.47 8.38 -6.30
CA GLY A 55 5.49 9.37 -5.90
C GLY A 55 4.12 8.81 -5.50
N ALA A 56 3.99 7.49 -5.34
CA ALA A 56 2.73 6.88 -4.93
C ALA A 56 2.47 7.10 -3.44
N GLN A 57 1.31 7.65 -3.10
CA GLN A 57 0.86 7.83 -1.71
C GLN A 57 0.09 6.62 -1.19
N HIS A 58 -0.40 5.79 -2.09
CA HIS A 58 -1.24 4.65 -1.79
C HIS A 58 -1.06 3.59 -2.88
N LEU A 59 -1.69 2.44 -2.72
CA LEU A 59 -1.67 1.35 -3.70
C LEU A 59 -2.58 1.69 -4.90
N TRP A 60 -2.35 2.83 -5.49
CA TRP A 60 -3.11 3.41 -6.58
C TRP A 60 -2.21 4.25 -7.48
N LEU A 61 -2.34 4.07 -8.79
CA LEU A 61 -1.67 4.87 -9.80
C LEU A 61 -2.69 5.38 -10.83
N PRO A 62 -2.58 6.65 -11.27
CA PRO A 62 -3.51 7.22 -12.23
C PRO A 62 -3.61 6.44 -13.54
N LYS A 63 -2.52 5.83 -13.99
CA LYS A 63 -2.47 5.11 -15.27
C LYS A 63 -3.44 3.94 -15.35
N PHE A 64 -3.84 3.36 -14.21
CA PHE A 64 -4.75 2.22 -14.17
C PHE A 64 -6.22 2.61 -13.96
N GLN A 65 -6.48 3.87 -13.61
CA GLN A 65 -7.81 4.29 -13.15
C GLN A 65 -8.91 4.04 -14.17
N ASN A 66 -8.63 4.21 -15.45
CA ASN A 66 -9.62 4.07 -16.52
C ASN A 66 -9.48 2.77 -17.32
N MET A 67 -8.61 1.87 -16.88
CA MET A 67 -8.44 0.57 -17.53
C MET A 67 -9.60 -0.38 -17.19
N THR A 68 -10.02 -1.15 -18.17
CA THR A 68 -11.01 -2.23 -17.98
C THR A 68 -10.34 -3.45 -17.32
N LYS A 69 -11.16 -4.37 -16.80
CA LYS A 69 -10.66 -5.66 -16.30
C LYS A 69 -9.83 -6.40 -17.34
N ALA A 70 -10.29 -6.42 -18.60
CA ALA A 70 -9.57 -7.08 -19.69
C ALA A 70 -8.21 -6.44 -19.95
N GLU A 71 -8.14 -5.12 -19.97
CA GLU A 71 -6.89 -4.38 -20.15
C GLU A 71 -5.90 -4.62 -18.99
N LEU A 72 -6.40 -4.61 -17.76
CA LEU A 72 -5.58 -4.90 -16.58
C LEU A 72 -5.07 -6.34 -16.58
N THR A 73 -5.90 -7.30 -16.96
CA THR A 73 -5.51 -8.70 -17.06
C THR A 73 -4.39 -8.86 -18.08
N GLU A 74 -4.51 -8.24 -19.24
CA GLU A 74 -3.47 -8.27 -20.27
C GLU A 74 -2.19 -7.59 -19.81
N TYR A 75 -2.33 -6.46 -19.09
CA TYR A 75 -1.19 -5.76 -18.51
C TYR A 75 -0.41 -6.67 -17.54
N LEU A 76 -1.10 -7.41 -16.69
CA LEU A 76 -0.47 -8.30 -15.72
C LEU A 76 0.26 -9.49 -16.36
N ARG A 77 -0.18 -9.94 -17.53
CA ARG A 77 0.51 -11.00 -18.29
C ARG A 77 1.91 -10.59 -18.75
N GLN A 78 2.18 -9.30 -18.80
CA GLN A 78 3.47 -8.77 -19.23
C GLN A 78 4.51 -8.71 -18.09
N PHE A 79 4.17 -9.14 -16.87
CA PHE A 79 5.04 -9.18 -15.70
C PHE A 79 5.79 -7.87 -15.44
N ARG A 80 5.06 -6.77 -15.49
CA ARG A 80 5.64 -5.44 -15.24
C ARG A 80 5.84 -5.21 -13.76
N ASP A 81 6.82 -4.36 -13.43
CA ASP A 81 7.24 -4.07 -12.06
C ASP A 81 6.21 -3.27 -11.23
N ASP A 82 5.25 -2.62 -11.87
CA ASP A 82 4.12 -1.96 -11.21
C ASP A 82 2.83 -2.82 -11.17
N GLY A 83 2.97 -4.11 -11.42
CA GLY A 83 1.84 -5.05 -11.44
C GLY A 83 1.00 -5.08 -10.16
N LEU A 84 1.61 -4.80 -9.02
CA LEU A 84 0.89 -4.78 -7.74
C LEU A 84 -0.22 -3.72 -7.73
N PHE A 85 0.01 -2.57 -8.36
CA PHE A 85 -1.00 -1.51 -8.49
C PHE A 85 -2.13 -1.95 -9.43
N ALA A 86 -1.82 -2.69 -10.48
CA ALA A 86 -2.82 -3.26 -11.38
C ALA A 86 -3.67 -4.33 -10.68
N VAL A 87 -3.06 -5.15 -9.82
CA VAL A 87 -3.76 -6.13 -8.97
C VAL A 87 -4.78 -5.43 -8.08
N ALA A 88 -4.37 -4.37 -7.39
CA ALA A 88 -5.27 -3.59 -6.54
C ALA A 88 -6.44 -3.02 -7.36
N GLN A 89 -6.17 -2.53 -8.57
CA GLN A 89 -7.21 -1.98 -9.44
C GLN A 89 -8.19 -3.06 -9.91
N LEU A 90 -7.72 -4.27 -10.22
CA LEU A 90 -8.61 -5.39 -10.52
C LEU A 90 -9.58 -5.68 -9.37
N LEU A 91 -9.06 -5.69 -8.14
CA LEU A 91 -9.89 -5.91 -6.96
C LEU A 91 -10.90 -4.78 -6.76
N ARG A 92 -10.52 -3.52 -7.05
CA ARG A 92 -11.47 -2.38 -7.02
C ARG A 92 -12.59 -2.54 -8.03
N LEU A 93 -12.31 -3.14 -9.18
CA LEU A 93 -13.31 -3.41 -10.22
C LEU A 93 -14.15 -4.67 -9.96
N GLY A 94 -13.94 -5.32 -8.80
CA GLY A 94 -14.77 -6.46 -8.38
C GLY A 94 -14.24 -7.83 -8.74
N ALA A 95 -13.01 -7.95 -9.24
CA ALA A 95 -12.39 -9.25 -9.44
C ALA A 95 -12.27 -9.98 -8.09
N SER A 96 -12.47 -11.29 -8.07
CA SER A 96 -12.32 -12.08 -6.86
C SER A 96 -10.84 -12.35 -6.57
N VAL A 97 -10.53 -12.63 -5.31
CA VAL A 97 -9.19 -13.06 -4.90
C VAL A 97 -8.77 -14.31 -5.67
N ASP A 98 -9.68 -15.26 -5.85
CA ASP A 98 -9.38 -16.50 -6.56
C ASP A 98 -9.05 -16.27 -8.05
N GLU A 99 -9.79 -15.38 -8.72
CA GLU A 99 -9.49 -14.99 -10.10
C GLU A 99 -8.09 -14.38 -10.22
N VAL A 100 -7.76 -13.46 -9.33
CA VAL A 100 -6.45 -12.76 -9.34
C VAL A 100 -5.32 -13.72 -8.95
N ALA A 101 -5.56 -14.62 -8.00
CA ALA A 101 -4.58 -15.63 -7.61
C ALA A 101 -4.24 -16.55 -8.80
N ALA A 102 -5.26 -17.00 -9.53
CA ALA A 102 -5.07 -17.84 -10.72
C ALA A 102 -4.30 -17.12 -11.83
N LEU A 103 -4.55 -15.83 -11.99
CA LEU A 103 -3.90 -15.00 -13.01
C LEU A 103 -2.42 -14.69 -12.69
N THR A 104 -2.13 -14.38 -11.43
CA THR A 104 -0.85 -13.80 -11.01
C THR A 104 0.05 -14.77 -10.27
N MET A 105 -0.47 -15.90 -9.80
CA MET A 105 0.20 -16.85 -8.91
C MET A 105 0.58 -16.24 -7.55
N ILE A 106 0.05 -15.06 -7.23
CA ILE A 106 0.20 -14.45 -5.89
C ILE A 106 -0.66 -15.25 -4.91
N THR A 107 -0.14 -15.48 -3.71
CA THR A 107 -0.86 -16.24 -2.69
C THR A 107 -2.17 -15.54 -2.30
N PRO A 108 -3.26 -16.29 -2.10
CA PRO A 108 -4.53 -15.72 -1.66
C PRO A 108 -4.41 -14.91 -0.37
N PHE A 109 -3.55 -15.31 0.55
CA PHE A 109 -3.30 -14.59 1.80
C PHE A 109 -2.88 -13.14 1.55
N PHE A 110 -1.92 -12.93 0.64
CA PHE A 110 -1.45 -11.59 0.29
C PHE A 110 -2.53 -10.78 -0.46
N LEU A 111 -3.27 -11.44 -1.34
CA LEU A 111 -4.37 -10.81 -2.06
C LEU A 111 -5.51 -10.39 -1.13
N GLU A 112 -5.79 -11.16 -0.08
CA GLU A 112 -6.77 -10.77 0.95
C GLU A 112 -6.32 -9.51 1.70
N THR A 113 -5.02 -9.34 1.91
CA THR A 113 -4.48 -8.11 2.49
C THR A 113 -4.78 -6.90 1.60
N ILE A 114 -4.53 -7.02 0.29
CA ILE A 114 -4.86 -5.96 -0.67
C ILE A 114 -6.38 -5.73 -0.73
N ARG A 115 -7.16 -6.79 -0.67
CA ARG A 115 -8.63 -6.70 -0.63
C ARG A 115 -9.10 -5.91 0.59
N GLY A 116 -8.51 -6.13 1.75
CA GLY A 116 -8.80 -5.36 2.95
C GLY A 116 -8.56 -3.86 2.77
N ILE A 117 -7.48 -3.50 2.10
CA ILE A 117 -7.19 -2.10 1.75
C ILE A 117 -8.26 -1.53 0.82
N VAL A 118 -8.64 -2.27 -0.23
CA VAL A 118 -9.68 -1.85 -1.18
C VAL A 118 -11.03 -1.69 -0.49
N ASP A 119 -11.39 -2.61 0.41
CA ASP A 119 -12.63 -2.54 1.17
C ASP A 119 -12.65 -1.31 2.09
N MET A 120 -11.52 -0.96 2.72
CA MET A 120 -11.40 0.26 3.54
C MET A 120 -11.59 1.52 2.69
N GLU A 121 -11.07 1.54 1.46
CA GLU A 121 -11.31 2.64 0.53
C GLU A 121 -12.81 2.85 0.29
N GLN A 122 -13.54 1.76 0.06
CA GLN A 122 -14.98 1.81 -0.15
C GLN A 122 -15.71 2.32 1.09
N THR A 123 -15.29 1.89 2.28
CA THR A 123 -15.86 2.37 3.55
C THR A 123 -15.61 3.87 3.73
N LEU A 124 -14.41 4.36 3.40
CA LEU A 124 -14.12 5.79 3.43
C LEU A 124 -15.03 6.58 2.48
N CYS A 125 -15.25 6.06 1.27
CA CYS A 125 -16.09 6.73 0.28
C CYS A 125 -17.56 6.80 0.69
N THR A 126 -18.05 5.79 1.41
CA THR A 126 -19.44 5.74 1.87
C THR A 126 -19.67 6.42 3.22
N HIS A 127 -18.62 6.70 3.98
CA HIS A 127 -18.68 7.31 5.31
C HIS A 127 -17.79 8.55 5.38
N LYS A 128 -17.95 9.45 4.41
CA LYS A 128 -17.13 10.66 4.32
C LYS A 128 -17.27 11.53 5.57
N GLY A 129 -16.14 11.91 6.15
CA GLY A 129 -16.10 12.75 7.33
C GLY A 129 -16.33 12.03 8.64
N ASP A 130 -16.59 10.72 8.63
CA ASP A 130 -16.82 9.95 9.85
C ASP A 130 -15.52 9.74 10.64
N GLY A 131 -15.53 10.12 11.92
CA GLY A 131 -14.35 10.06 12.77
C GLY A 131 -13.87 8.64 13.07
N GLU A 132 -14.78 7.71 13.29
CA GLU A 132 -14.43 6.32 13.56
C GLU A 132 -13.81 5.66 12.31
N THR A 133 -14.37 5.94 11.13
CA THR A 133 -13.83 5.47 9.87
C THR A 133 -12.43 6.04 9.61
N LEU A 134 -12.22 7.33 9.93
CA LEU A 134 -10.90 7.96 9.85
C LEU A 134 -9.90 7.23 10.73
N LYS A 135 -10.26 6.94 11.97
CA LYS A 135 -9.41 6.20 12.90
C LYS A 135 -9.02 4.84 12.35
N GLN A 136 -10.00 4.07 11.86
CA GLN A 136 -9.76 2.74 11.29
C GLN A 136 -8.82 2.80 10.08
N ALA A 137 -9.02 3.77 9.18
CA ALA A 137 -8.17 3.96 8.02
C ALA A 137 -6.74 4.33 8.40
N LYS A 138 -6.57 5.20 9.41
CA LYS A 138 -5.24 5.56 9.91
C LYS A 138 -4.53 4.35 10.53
N GLN A 139 -5.24 3.54 11.28
CA GLN A 139 -4.69 2.31 11.87
C GLN A 139 -4.27 1.29 10.79
N MET A 140 -4.95 1.28 9.66
CA MET A 140 -4.59 0.43 8.53
C MET A 140 -3.42 0.99 7.69
N GLY A 141 -2.98 2.21 7.97
CA GLY A 141 -1.83 2.81 7.30
C GLY A 141 -2.17 3.78 6.16
N PHE A 142 -3.42 4.16 6.00
CA PHE A 142 -3.84 5.18 5.02
C PHE A 142 -3.23 6.53 5.38
N CYS A 143 -2.68 7.23 4.40
CA CYS A 143 -2.14 8.58 4.60
C CYS A 143 -3.22 9.65 4.41
N ASP A 144 -3.00 10.80 5.03
CA ASP A 144 -3.95 11.91 4.95
C ASP A 144 -4.22 12.39 3.52
N PRO A 145 -3.20 12.51 2.63
CA PRO A 145 -3.47 12.91 1.25
C PRO A 145 -4.42 11.98 0.50
N TYR A 146 -4.30 10.69 0.70
CA TYR A 146 -5.16 9.73 0.00
C TYR A 146 -6.57 9.71 0.58
N ILE A 147 -6.72 9.82 1.90
CA ILE A 147 -8.04 9.97 2.54
C ILE A 147 -8.72 11.25 2.03
N ALA A 148 -7.98 12.35 1.97
CA ALA A 148 -8.49 13.63 1.45
C ALA A 148 -8.98 13.49 0.00
N ARG A 149 -8.24 12.76 -0.83
CA ARG A 149 -8.67 12.46 -2.20
C ARG A 149 -10.00 11.71 -2.23
N LEU A 150 -10.14 10.66 -1.44
CA LEU A 150 -11.38 9.86 -1.39
C LEU A 150 -12.57 10.66 -0.86
N TRP A 151 -12.32 11.58 0.06
CA TRP A 151 -13.35 12.41 0.67
C TRP A 151 -13.67 13.66 -0.13
N GLY A 152 -12.82 14.03 -1.10
CA GLY A 152 -12.97 15.26 -1.86
C GLY A 152 -12.72 16.51 -1.04
N VAL A 153 -11.81 16.45 -0.07
CA VAL A 153 -11.41 17.55 0.80
C VAL A 153 -9.91 17.78 0.70
N ARG A 154 -9.40 18.82 1.38
CA ARG A 154 -7.96 19.09 1.42
C ARG A 154 -7.28 18.21 2.47
N GLU A 155 -5.99 17.96 2.28
CA GLU A 155 -5.18 17.23 3.26
C GLU A 155 -5.24 17.88 4.64
N GLU A 156 -5.20 19.21 4.69
CA GLU A 156 -5.27 20.01 5.92
C GLU A 156 -6.57 19.76 6.69
N ASP A 157 -7.67 19.51 5.99
CA ASP A 157 -8.97 19.20 6.62
C ASP A 157 -8.93 17.85 7.32
N VAL A 158 -8.29 16.86 6.72
CA VAL A 158 -8.11 15.53 7.34
C VAL A 158 -7.18 15.65 8.56
N TYR A 159 -6.09 16.38 8.43
CA TYR A 159 -5.18 16.63 9.55
C TYR A 159 -5.89 17.31 10.73
N ALA A 160 -6.66 18.37 10.45
CA ALA A 160 -7.40 19.08 11.49
C ALA A 160 -8.38 18.16 12.20
N GLN A 161 -9.07 17.29 11.48
CA GLN A 161 -9.99 16.31 12.07
C GLN A 161 -9.25 15.31 12.96
N ARG A 162 -8.08 14.82 12.53
CA ARG A 162 -7.25 13.94 13.36
C ARG A 162 -6.83 14.60 14.67
N VAL A 163 -6.39 15.86 14.60
CA VAL A 163 -6.02 16.63 15.79
C VAL A 163 -7.19 16.76 16.74
N GLN A 164 -8.37 17.11 16.21
CA GLN A 164 -9.60 17.25 16.99
C GLN A 164 -9.99 15.94 17.68
N LEU A 165 -9.75 14.79 17.05
CA LEU A 165 -10.05 13.46 17.59
C LEU A 165 -8.92 12.90 18.47
N GLY A 166 -7.80 13.61 18.61
CA GLY A 166 -6.63 13.12 19.32
C GLY A 166 -5.94 11.95 18.65
N LEU A 167 -6.07 11.82 17.35
CA LEU A 167 -5.42 10.76 16.55
C LEU A 167 -4.01 11.18 16.14
N TYR A 168 -3.02 10.70 16.87
CA TYR A 168 -1.61 10.93 16.60
C TYR A 168 -0.88 9.60 16.43
N PRO A 169 0.18 9.57 15.59
CA PRO A 169 1.00 8.37 15.51
C PRO A 169 1.71 8.12 16.84
N ALA A 170 1.72 6.88 17.27
CA ALA A 170 2.57 6.41 18.35
C ALA A 170 3.87 5.88 17.75
N TYR A 171 4.98 6.00 18.49
CA TYR A 171 6.27 5.44 18.10
C TYR A 171 6.54 4.21 18.96
N LYS A 172 6.76 3.07 18.31
CA LYS A 172 7.11 1.82 18.96
C LYS A 172 8.51 1.40 18.59
N MET A 173 9.21 0.78 19.53
CA MET A 173 10.55 0.28 19.32
C MET A 173 10.51 -1.14 18.74
N VAL A 174 11.33 -1.39 17.74
CA VAL A 174 11.54 -2.73 17.21
C VAL A 174 12.44 -3.49 18.18
N ASP A 175 12.01 -4.69 18.59
CA ASP A 175 12.82 -5.56 19.43
C ASP A 175 13.95 -6.16 18.60
N THR A 176 15.19 -5.74 18.89
CA THR A 176 16.40 -6.23 18.25
C THR A 176 17.17 -7.20 19.13
N SER A 177 16.61 -7.65 20.24
CA SER A 177 17.29 -8.52 21.22
C SER A 177 17.81 -9.82 20.62
N HIS A 178 17.17 -10.33 19.57
CA HIS A 178 17.58 -11.56 18.89
C HIS A 178 18.69 -11.38 17.84
N THR A 179 19.01 -10.14 17.48
CA THR A 179 20.01 -9.84 16.43
C THR A 179 21.36 -9.41 16.98
N GLY A 180 21.45 -9.21 18.29
CA GLY A 180 22.67 -8.68 18.94
C GLY A 180 22.96 -7.21 18.59
N ALA A 181 22.06 -6.56 17.86
CA ALA A 181 22.22 -5.14 17.52
C ALA A 181 21.63 -4.27 18.64
N TYR A 182 22.42 -3.29 19.10
CA TYR A 182 22.00 -2.35 20.14
C TYR A 182 21.45 -1.05 19.58
N ILE A 183 21.18 -0.97 18.28
CA ILE A 183 20.64 0.25 17.65
C ILE A 183 19.12 0.20 17.79
N PRO A 184 18.51 1.14 18.55
CA PRO A 184 17.05 1.19 18.66
C PRO A 184 16.43 1.68 17.36
N TYR A 185 15.59 0.84 16.75
CA TYR A 185 14.75 1.22 15.62
C TYR A 185 13.36 1.53 16.14
N PHE A 186 12.82 2.66 15.69
CA PHE A 186 11.46 3.06 16.02
C PHE A 186 10.61 3.08 14.75
N TYR A 187 9.35 2.75 14.89
CA TYR A 187 8.38 2.91 13.81
C TYR A 187 7.12 3.61 14.32
N SER A 188 6.48 4.39 13.45
CA SER A 188 5.22 5.06 13.79
C SER A 188 4.04 4.16 13.45
N THR A 189 3.03 4.20 14.29
CA THR A 189 1.77 3.47 14.07
C THR A 189 0.63 4.21 14.77
N TYR A 190 -0.57 4.05 14.30
CA TYR A 190 -1.77 4.66 14.89
C TYR A 190 -2.53 3.71 15.82
#